data_b52b9304343570680b1671c534bbc5f4
#
_entry.id   b52b9304343570680b1671c534bbc5f4
#
_cell.length_a   1.000
_cell.length_b   1.000
_cell.length_c   1.000
_cell.angle_alpha   90.00
_cell.angle_beta   90.00
_cell.angle_gamma   90.00
#
_symmetry.space_group_name_H-M   'P 1'
#
loop_
_entity.id
_entity.type
_entity.pdbx_description
1 polymer ?
#
loop_
_entity_poly.entity_id
_entity_poly.type
_entity_poly.pdbx_seq_one_letter_code
_entity_poly.pdbx_strand_id
1 'polypeptide(L)'
;MAVACGEDFTVVVMEKGDLWTFGKDEYVQCETNAVGLNGHGTDAYQLLPACVGSPDDVFYGEAVVMVAAGHHHTACVTAKGKLWTWGNGEFGQLGHGDRESRQRPERLEKEMYGGSPAVMVACGGSHTLVLTAGGLVWSCGDGDLGQLGHGDTSYMLVLTLVAEEVFRGEQIVMVAAGGNHSVALGAEGRVWTWGHGQSGRLGHNDEVNRLVPTQLAGEALGGAVAVLVAAGCVHTAAVTSQGALWVWGRGSDGQLGLGDCARRLAPTLVGAKAAFGQFQVLTVACGHWHTLAVTKDGALWTFGEGDDGKLGHNDFNDWLVPTRIEAQQFGNANIVAVAAGSRHSAAVTEDGTLYTWGNAPGLGHADGKTKLVPTHIAPHLLQGSRVGRCHDLPLLHALAFAMGTHARLGSAAPTVPVAGGDSKRWSQRQQGKTPTSADEGKDCEFFTMPGELLHRVVESCESSWPEGRVGELDGVVRLLGGGMMKKRGSASRSR
;
A
#
# COMPACT_ATOMS: atom_id res chain seq x y z
N MET A 1 -12.33 -3.08 4.59
CA MET A 1 -11.25 -3.63 5.45
C MET A 1 -9.95 -3.57 4.67
N ALA A 2 -8.84 -3.14 5.28
CA ALA A 2 -7.50 -3.19 4.69
C ALA A 2 -6.62 -4.11 5.56
N VAL A 3 -5.64 -4.77 4.95
CA VAL A 3 -4.72 -5.67 5.65
C VAL A 3 -3.29 -5.41 5.20
N ALA A 4 -2.34 -5.47 6.13
CA ALA A 4 -0.91 -5.44 5.88
C ALA A 4 -0.22 -6.52 6.72
N CYS A 5 0.79 -7.14 6.15
CA CYS A 5 1.59 -8.17 6.80
C CYS A 5 3.02 -7.71 6.94
N GLY A 6 3.55 -7.73 8.16
CA GLY A 6 4.96 -7.53 8.45
C GLY A 6 5.75 -8.83 8.39
N GLU A 7 6.86 -8.94 9.14
CA GLU A 7 7.66 -10.16 9.14
C GLU A 7 6.86 -11.33 9.74
N ASP A 8 6.42 -11.22 10.99
CA ASP A 8 5.67 -12.24 11.73
C ASP A 8 4.41 -11.66 12.42
N PHE A 9 3.86 -10.58 11.90
CA PHE A 9 2.66 -9.94 12.45
C PHE A 9 1.74 -9.42 11.34
N THR A 10 0.48 -9.28 11.67
CA THR A 10 -0.57 -8.80 10.76
C THR A 10 -1.29 -7.60 11.37
N VAL A 11 -1.57 -6.63 10.54
CA VAL A 11 -2.31 -5.42 10.90
C VAL A 11 -3.55 -5.32 10.01
N VAL A 12 -4.68 -5.05 10.62
CA VAL A 12 -5.99 -4.98 9.93
C VAL A 12 -6.70 -3.70 10.29
N VAL A 13 -7.16 -2.98 9.30
CA VAL A 13 -8.05 -1.82 9.47
C VAL A 13 -9.47 -2.25 9.16
N MET A 14 -10.35 -2.13 10.13
CA MET A 14 -11.75 -2.44 9.98
C MET A 14 -12.51 -1.32 9.25
N GLU A 15 -13.74 -1.58 8.84
CA GLU A 15 -14.57 -0.65 8.07
C GLU A 15 -14.74 0.73 8.75
N LYS A 16 -14.81 0.76 10.07
CA LYS A 16 -14.95 2.01 10.84
C LYS A 16 -13.64 2.72 11.12
N GLY A 17 -12.52 2.17 10.65
CA GLY A 17 -11.19 2.68 10.92
C GLY A 17 -10.57 2.19 12.22
N ASP A 18 -11.16 1.20 12.88
CA ASP A 18 -10.53 0.52 14.02
C ASP A 18 -9.32 -0.28 13.53
N LEU A 19 -8.22 -0.18 14.26
CA LEU A 19 -6.99 -0.88 13.96
C LEU A 19 -6.84 -2.11 14.86
N TRP A 20 -6.58 -3.26 14.25
CA TRP A 20 -6.37 -4.53 14.93
C TRP A 20 -5.02 -5.11 14.53
N THR A 21 -4.32 -5.70 15.49
CA THR A 21 -3.03 -6.33 15.25
C THR A 21 -2.95 -7.68 15.95
N PHE A 22 -2.14 -8.56 15.39
CA PHE A 22 -1.83 -9.86 15.97
C PHE A 22 -0.52 -10.40 15.40
N GLY A 23 0.13 -11.29 16.12
CA GLY A 23 1.39 -11.89 15.73
C GLY A 23 2.48 -11.65 16.75
N LYS A 24 3.73 -11.73 16.28
CA LYS A 24 4.92 -11.56 17.09
C LYS A 24 5.13 -10.08 17.41
N ASP A 25 5.52 -9.79 18.63
CA ASP A 25 5.81 -8.43 19.11
C ASP A 25 7.30 -8.22 19.45
N GLU A 26 8.10 -9.23 19.29
CA GLU A 26 9.50 -9.27 19.72
C GLU A 26 10.45 -9.28 18.55
N TYR A 27 11.49 -8.43 18.60
CA TYR A 27 12.66 -8.48 17.72
C TYR A 27 13.84 -9.07 18.45
N VAL A 28 14.27 -10.28 18.07
CA VAL A 28 15.25 -11.11 18.80
C VAL A 28 16.67 -10.53 18.83
N GLN A 29 17.00 -9.52 18.02
CA GLN A 29 18.35 -8.95 17.97
C GLN A 29 18.59 -7.78 18.93
N CYS A 30 17.55 -7.25 19.56
CA CYS A 30 17.65 -6.20 20.56
C CYS A 30 17.55 -6.79 21.96
N GLU A 31 18.67 -7.13 22.59
CA GLU A 31 18.71 -7.71 23.94
C GLU A 31 18.15 -6.80 25.04
N THR A 32 17.80 -5.54 24.75
CA THR A 32 17.48 -4.54 25.79
C THR A 32 16.20 -3.74 25.58
N ASN A 33 15.52 -3.80 24.43
CA ASN A 33 14.34 -2.98 24.18
C ASN A 33 13.23 -3.76 23.47
N ALA A 34 12.14 -3.92 24.15
CA ALA A 34 10.87 -4.33 23.60
C ALA A 34 10.43 -3.43 22.44
N VAL A 35 10.11 -4.02 21.29
CA VAL A 35 9.91 -3.27 20.05
C VAL A 35 8.46 -2.83 19.85
N GLY A 36 7.49 -3.59 20.38
CA GLY A 36 6.08 -3.21 20.33
C GLY A 36 5.48 -3.16 18.94
N LEU A 37 5.77 -4.14 18.08
CA LEU A 37 5.30 -4.20 16.67
C LEU A 37 3.78 -4.13 16.56
N ASN A 38 3.07 -4.71 17.54
CA ASN A 38 1.62 -4.77 17.61
C ASN A 38 0.97 -3.49 18.17
N GLY A 39 1.74 -2.54 18.70
CA GLY A 39 1.24 -1.24 19.15
C GLY A 39 0.48 -1.28 20.51
N HIS A 40 0.54 -2.36 21.27
CA HIS A 40 -0.20 -2.51 22.54
C HIS A 40 0.57 -2.02 23.77
N GLY A 41 1.84 -1.65 23.61
CA GLY A 41 2.71 -1.21 24.73
C GLY A 41 3.22 -2.37 25.57
N THR A 42 3.28 -3.57 25.01
CA THR A 42 3.81 -4.80 25.61
C THR A 42 4.62 -5.56 24.59
N ASP A 43 5.44 -6.50 25.01
CA ASP A 43 6.25 -7.38 24.16
C ASP A 43 5.62 -8.78 24.02
N ALA A 44 4.37 -8.91 24.39
CA ALA A 44 3.69 -10.19 24.41
C ALA A 44 3.21 -10.57 22.99
N TYR A 45 3.41 -11.82 22.62
CA TYR A 45 2.79 -12.39 21.42
C TYR A 45 1.28 -12.24 21.47
N GLN A 46 0.72 -11.62 20.43
CA GLN A 46 -0.72 -11.50 20.26
C GLN A 46 -1.21 -12.62 19.33
N LEU A 47 -1.52 -13.79 19.91
CA LEU A 47 -2.04 -14.93 19.14
C LEU A 47 -3.44 -14.68 18.59
N LEU A 48 -4.19 -13.79 19.21
CA LEU A 48 -5.54 -13.40 18.78
C LEU A 48 -5.56 -11.93 18.36
N PRO A 49 -6.42 -11.55 17.40
CA PRO A 49 -6.60 -10.16 17.07
C PRO A 49 -6.92 -9.32 18.31
N ALA A 50 -6.17 -8.24 18.49
CA ALA A 50 -6.38 -7.26 19.54
C ALA A 50 -6.50 -5.86 18.94
N CYS A 51 -7.44 -5.06 19.44
CA CYS A 51 -7.63 -3.69 19.01
C CYS A 51 -6.51 -2.80 19.57
N VAL A 52 -5.89 -2.00 18.73
CA VAL A 52 -4.85 -1.02 19.12
C VAL A 52 -5.53 0.21 19.70
N GLY A 53 -5.90 0.11 21.00
CA GLY A 53 -6.61 1.16 21.69
C GLY A 53 -8.05 1.40 21.19
N SER A 54 -8.81 2.22 21.92
CA SER A 54 -10.02 2.80 21.36
C SER A 54 -9.61 3.88 20.35
N PRO A 55 -10.29 4.05 19.21
CA PRO A 55 -10.05 5.17 18.29
C PRO A 55 -10.05 6.52 19.01
N ASP A 56 -10.87 6.66 20.06
CA ASP A 56 -10.96 7.89 20.85
C ASP A 56 -9.69 8.15 21.70
N ASP A 57 -8.97 7.10 22.09
CA ASP A 57 -7.81 7.22 22.98
C ASP A 57 -6.49 7.38 22.22
N VAL A 58 -6.26 6.58 21.15
CA VAL A 58 -4.97 6.55 20.44
C VAL A 58 -4.98 7.51 19.25
N PHE A 59 -5.98 7.44 18.39
CA PHE A 59 -6.05 8.23 17.16
C PHE A 59 -6.91 9.48 17.29
N TYR A 60 -7.28 9.90 18.52
CA TYR A 60 -8.09 11.09 18.81
C TYR A 60 -9.41 11.12 18.03
N GLY A 61 -10.13 10.01 17.98
CA GLY A 61 -11.42 9.90 17.29
C GLY A 61 -11.33 9.86 15.75
N GLU A 62 -10.13 9.71 15.19
CA GLU A 62 -9.96 9.66 13.74
C GLU A 62 -9.89 8.21 13.23
N ALA A 63 -10.66 7.91 12.20
CA ALA A 63 -10.61 6.62 11.53
C ALA A 63 -9.26 6.43 10.83
N VAL A 64 -8.61 5.30 11.04
CA VAL A 64 -7.47 4.86 10.23
C VAL A 64 -8.00 4.44 8.87
N VAL A 65 -7.36 4.90 7.80
CA VAL A 65 -7.78 4.62 6.42
C VAL A 65 -6.74 3.81 5.64
N MET A 66 -5.50 3.81 6.09
CA MET A 66 -4.42 3.08 5.46
C MET A 66 -3.41 2.60 6.49
N VAL A 67 -2.86 1.42 6.28
CA VAL A 67 -1.81 0.83 7.10
C VAL A 67 -0.73 0.21 6.22
N ALA A 68 0.50 0.29 6.65
CA ALA A 68 1.65 -0.41 6.09
C ALA A 68 2.44 -1.08 7.21
N ALA A 69 2.91 -2.28 6.95
CA ALA A 69 3.75 -3.04 7.85
C ALA A 69 5.08 -3.36 7.16
N GLY A 70 6.17 -2.98 7.80
CA GLY A 70 7.53 -3.33 7.39
C GLY A 70 8.00 -4.60 8.09
N HIS A 71 9.32 -4.85 8.07
CA HIS A 71 9.84 -6.01 8.82
C HIS A 71 9.57 -5.83 10.30
N HIS A 72 9.92 -4.68 10.87
CA HIS A 72 9.91 -4.45 12.32
C HIS A 72 9.28 -3.10 12.72
N HIS A 73 8.48 -2.49 11.87
CA HIS A 73 7.75 -1.27 12.21
C HIS A 73 6.44 -1.18 11.44
N THR A 74 5.57 -0.36 11.94
CA THR A 74 4.23 -0.17 11.37
C THR A 74 3.97 1.33 11.22
N ALA A 75 3.25 1.69 10.18
CA ALA A 75 2.76 3.04 9.97
C ALA A 75 1.30 3.04 9.53
N CYS A 76 0.55 4.06 9.90
CA CYS A 76 -0.81 4.24 9.41
C CYS A 76 -1.13 5.71 9.11
N VAL A 77 -2.12 5.91 8.26
CA VAL A 77 -2.65 7.23 7.90
C VAL A 77 -4.12 7.29 8.30
N THR A 78 -4.53 8.37 8.96
CA THR A 78 -5.93 8.63 9.30
C THR A 78 -6.68 9.32 8.16
N ALA A 79 -8.01 9.37 8.25
CA ALA A 79 -8.87 10.04 7.28
C ALA A 79 -8.55 11.54 7.08
N LYS A 80 -7.91 12.19 8.06
CA LYS A 80 -7.42 13.57 7.95
C LYS A 80 -5.99 13.70 7.45
N GLY A 81 -5.38 12.59 7.00
CA GLY A 81 -4.01 12.57 6.49
C GLY A 81 -2.93 12.72 7.58
N LYS A 82 -3.24 12.38 8.83
CA LYS A 82 -2.24 12.32 9.89
C LYS A 82 -1.51 11.00 9.84
N LEU A 83 -0.20 11.06 10.02
CA LEU A 83 0.71 9.93 9.99
C LEU A 83 1.07 9.50 11.41
N TRP A 84 1.05 8.19 11.65
CA TRP A 84 1.43 7.54 12.90
C TRP A 84 2.41 6.42 12.61
N THR A 85 3.42 6.27 13.46
CA THR A 85 4.43 5.21 13.34
C THR A 85 4.72 4.58 14.69
N TRP A 86 5.08 3.29 14.69
CA TRP A 86 5.49 2.55 15.88
C TRP A 86 6.31 1.31 15.48
N GLY A 87 6.90 0.67 16.48
CA GLY A 87 7.79 -0.47 16.32
C GLY A 87 9.24 -0.11 16.49
N ASN A 88 10.13 -0.76 15.77
CA ASN A 88 11.58 -0.54 15.82
C ASN A 88 11.95 0.85 15.28
N GLY A 89 12.76 1.59 16.06
CA GLY A 89 13.27 2.92 15.71
C GLY A 89 14.79 2.99 15.47
N GLU A 90 15.51 1.87 15.59
CA GLU A 90 16.98 1.81 15.63
C GLU A 90 17.65 2.51 14.44
N PHE A 91 17.04 2.51 13.28
CA PHE A 91 17.56 3.16 12.07
C PHE A 91 16.91 4.52 11.78
N GLY A 92 15.97 4.98 12.64
CA GLY A 92 15.19 6.20 12.41
C GLY A 92 13.98 6.02 11.50
N GLN A 93 13.59 4.76 11.21
CA GLN A 93 12.46 4.42 10.33
C GLN A 93 11.10 4.89 10.82
N LEU A 94 11.00 5.32 12.08
CA LEU A 94 9.80 5.92 12.65
C LEU A 94 9.67 7.42 12.34
N GLY A 95 10.77 8.11 12.02
CA GLY A 95 10.77 9.51 11.58
C GLY A 95 10.66 10.56 12.69
N HIS A 96 10.80 10.20 13.98
CA HIS A 96 10.63 11.11 15.13
C HIS A 96 11.86 11.95 15.47
N GLY A 97 13.00 11.77 14.78
CA GLY A 97 14.23 12.52 15.02
C GLY A 97 15.20 11.83 15.99
N ASP A 98 14.89 10.62 16.41
CA ASP A 98 15.69 9.78 17.30
C ASP A 98 15.78 8.33 16.78
N ARG A 99 16.36 7.44 17.59
CA ARG A 99 16.48 5.99 17.31
C ARG A 99 15.73 5.15 18.33
N GLU A 100 14.77 5.76 19.03
CA GLU A 100 13.99 5.09 20.04
C GLU A 100 12.87 4.27 19.40
N SER A 101 12.69 3.03 19.86
CA SER A 101 11.54 2.21 19.49
C SER A 101 10.27 2.71 20.18
N ARG A 102 9.14 2.58 19.51
CA ARG A 102 7.83 3.00 20.02
C ARG A 102 6.92 1.80 20.16
N GLN A 103 6.54 1.47 21.39
CA GLN A 103 5.65 0.34 21.65
C GLN A 103 4.17 0.65 21.38
N ARG A 104 3.84 1.89 21.10
CA ARG A 104 2.47 2.35 20.76
C ARG A 104 2.53 3.31 19.58
N PRO A 105 1.43 3.41 18.82
CA PRO A 105 1.34 4.42 17.77
C PRO A 105 1.65 5.82 18.31
N GLU A 106 2.59 6.49 17.68
CA GLU A 106 2.96 7.88 17.97
C GLU A 106 2.81 8.73 16.71
N ARG A 107 2.20 9.93 16.88
CA ARG A 107 1.89 10.81 15.77
C ARG A 107 3.11 11.60 15.32
N LEU A 108 3.34 11.63 14.01
CA LEU A 108 4.24 12.58 13.38
C LEU A 108 3.49 13.89 13.07
N GLU A 109 4.05 15.02 13.49
CA GLU A 109 3.45 16.32 13.17
C GLU A 109 3.59 16.60 11.66
N LYS A 110 2.54 17.14 11.05
CA LYS A 110 2.48 17.32 9.59
C LYS A 110 3.58 18.24 9.05
N GLU A 111 4.08 19.14 9.89
CA GLU A 111 5.19 20.03 9.59
C GLU A 111 6.48 19.27 9.29
N MET A 112 6.64 18.06 9.84
CA MET A 112 7.79 17.18 9.61
C MET A 112 7.82 16.58 8.19
N TYR A 113 6.70 16.66 7.46
CA TYR A 113 6.59 16.22 6.07
C TYR A 113 5.87 17.27 5.19
N GLY A 114 6.24 18.55 5.39
CA GLY A 114 5.87 19.65 4.51
C GLY A 114 4.48 20.21 4.69
N GLY A 115 3.77 19.87 5.78
CA GLY A 115 2.46 20.44 6.12
C GLY A 115 1.29 19.93 5.28
N SER A 116 1.54 19.13 4.24
CA SER A 116 0.51 18.52 3.37
C SER A 116 0.02 17.20 3.98
N PRO A 117 -1.27 16.85 3.84
CA PRO A 117 -1.77 15.56 4.33
C PRO A 117 -1.04 14.37 3.72
N ALA A 118 -0.69 13.37 4.51
CA ALA A 118 -0.25 12.08 4.00
C ALA A 118 -1.43 11.35 3.34
N VAL A 119 -1.20 10.76 2.17
CA VAL A 119 -2.22 9.97 1.44
C VAL A 119 -1.80 8.52 1.28
N MET A 120 -0.50 8.23 1.39
CA MET A 120 0.02 6.87 1.32
C MET A 120 1.27 6.75 2.18
N VAL A 121 1.44 5.59 2.80
CA VAL A 121 2.66 5.19 3.50
C VAL A 121 3.06 3.79 3.07
N ALA A 122 4.36 3.54 2.92
CA ALA A 122 4.92 2.22 2.68
C ALA A 122 6.10 1.98 3.62
N CYS A 123 6.13 0.81 4.25
CA CYS A 123 7.16 0.38 5.18
C CYS A 123 7.99 -0.73 4.55
N GLY A 124 9.30 -0.53 4.47
CA GLY A 124 10.25 -1.52 4.00
C GLY A 124 10.90 -2.31 5.14
N GLY A 125 12.10 -2.84 4.92
CA GLY A 125 12.86 -3.52 5.98
C GLY A 125 13.11 -2.60 7.17
N SER A 126 13.81 -1.52 6.92
CA SER A 126 14.19 -0.52 7.93
C SER A 126 14.04 0.92 7.41
N HIS A 127 13.13 1.16 6.47
CA HIS A 127 12.85 2.50 5.95
C HIS A 127 11.36 2.71 5.72
N THR A 128 10.95 3.96 5.71
CA THR A 128 9.55 4.38 5.50
C THR A 128 9.48 5.40 4.36
N LEU A 129 8.53 5.21 3.48
CA LEU A 129 8.16 6.16 2.43
C LEU A 129 6.78 6.75 2.73
N VAL A 130 6.64 8.04 2.57
CA VAL A 130 5.36 8.76 2.73
C VAL A 130 5.08 9.54 1.46
N LEU A 131 3.88 9.40 0.93
CA LEU A 131 3.37 10.18 -0.18
C LEU A 131 2.33 11.17 0.35
N THR A 132 2.50 12.44 0.05
CA THR A 132 1.56 13.48 0.42
C THR A 132 0.56 13.78 -0.70
N ALA A 133 -0.53 14.46 -0.38
CA ALA A 133 -1.58 14.85 -1.34
C ALA A 133 -1.04 15.71 -2.51
N GLY A 134 0.08 16.41 -2.31
CA GLY A 134 0.78 17.14 -3.37
C GLY A 134 1.58 16.26 -4.34
N GLY A 135 1.64 14.94 -4.12
CA GLY A 135 2.46 14.04 -4.93
C GLY A 135 3.95 14.02 -4.54
N LEU A 136 4.29 14.60 -3.38
CA LEU A 136 5.67 14.64 -2.86
C LEU A 136 5.98 13.36 -2.10
N VAL A 137 7.17 12.81 -2.34
CA VAL A 137 7.68 11.61 -1.68
C VAL A 137 8.66 12.01 -0.59
N TRP A 138 8.44 11.50 0.62
CA TRP A 138 9.30 11.68 1.80
C TRP A 138 9.81 10.32 2.25
N SER A 139 11.02 10.28 2.79
CA SER A 139 11.60 9.03 3.30
C SER A 139 12.36 9.25 4.59
N CYS A 140 12.41 8.21 5.43
CA CYS A 140 13.26 8.15 6.63
C CYS A 140 13.69 6.72 6.91
N GLY A 141 14.69 6.55 7.78
CA GLY A 141 15.22 5.26 8.18
C GLY A 141 16.61 4.97 7.65
N ASP A 142 16.86 3.71 7.36
CA ASP A 142 18.10 3.19 6.82
C ASP A 142 18.36 3.66 5.39
N GLY A 143 19.53 4.22 5.14
CA GLY A 143 20.00 4.70 3.84
C GLY A 143 21.21 3.96 3.27
N ASP A 144 21.76 2.94 3.98
CA ASP A 144 23.05 2.31 3.65
C ASP A 144 23.18 1.81 2.21
N LEU A 145 22.07 1.46 1.58
CA LEU A 145 22.02 0.97 0.20
C LEU A 145 21.38 1.96 -0.77
N GLY A 146 21.09 3.19 -0.30
CA GLY A 146 20.47 4.26 -1.08
C GLY A 146 18.94 4.19 -1.13
N GLN A 147 18.29 3.34 -0.34
CA GLN A 147 16.83 3.12 -0.37
C GLN A 147 16.00 4.35 0.01
N LEU A 148 16.63 5.38 0.61
CA LEU A 148 15.98 6.67 0.91
C LEU A 148 15.88 7.60 -0.31
N GLY A 149 16.82 7.49 -1.27
CA GLY A 149 16.76 8.24 -2.52
C GLY A 149 17.35 9.64 -2.50
N HIS A 150 18.17 9.98 -1.49
CA HIS A 150 18.73 11.33 -1.31
C HIS A 150 20.08 11.57 -1.99
N GLY A 151 20.62 10.56 -2.69
CA GLY A 151 21.91 10.65 -3.40
C GLY A 151 23.11 10.23 -2.56
N ASP A 152 22.89 9.79 -1.33
CA ASP A 152 23.91 9.29 -0.43
C ASP A 152 23.45 8.00 0.29
N THR A 153 24.22 7.54 1.27
CA THR A 153 23.94 6.34 2.08
C THR A 153 23.72 6.69 3.55
N SER A 154 23.27 7.91 3.83
CA SER A 154 23.04 8.38 5.20
C SER A 154 21.69 7.89 5.74
N TYR A 155 21.64 7.66 7.06
CA TYR A 155 20.40 7.43 7.79
C TYR A 155 19.63 8.74 7.95
N MET A 156 18.33 8.74 7.75
CA MET A 156 17.46 9.89 8.02
C MET A 156 16.55 9.59 9.20
N LEU A 157 16.80 10.29 10.33
CA LEU A 157 16.00 10.13 11.55
C LEU A 157 14.65 10.85 11.49
N VAL A 158 14.51 11.77 10.52
CA VAL A 158 13.27 12.51 10.24
C VAL A 158 12.87 12.30 8.80
N LEU A 159 11.57 12.45 8.52
CA LEU A 159 11.09 12.45 7.14
C LEU A 159 11.78 13.56 6.34
N THR A 160 12.47 13.18 5.30
CA THR A 160 13.23 14.07 4.40
C THR A 160 12.64 13.98 3.00
N LEU A 161 12.45 15.13 2.36
CA LEU A 161 11.88 15.19 1.01
C LEU A 161 12.84 14.58 -0.02
N VAL A 162 12.38 13.61 -0.77
CA VAL A 162 13.07 13.13 -1.97
C VAL A 162 12.94 14.20 -3.05
N ALA A 163 14.07 14.64 -3.60
CA ALA A 163 14.12 15.76 -4.54
C ALA A 163 13.12 15.58 -5.71
N GLU A 164 12.25 16.57 -5.92
CA GLU A 164 11.17 16.49 -6.94
C GLU A 164 11.72 16.38 -8.37
N GLU A 165 12.88 16.97 -8.60
CA GLU A 165 13.53 17.02 -9.91
C GLU A 165 13.85 15.63 -10.46
N VAL A 166 14.09 14.64 -9.56
CA VAL A 166 14.39 13.25 -9.97
C VAL A 166 13.19 12.59 -10.65
N PHE A 167 11.97 13.02 -10.33
CA PHE A 167 10.74 12.54 -10.95
C PHE A 167 10.37 13.30 -12.23
N ARG A 168 11.23 14.25 -12.67
CA ARG A 168 11.09 15.00 -13.94
C ARG A 168 9.76 15.73 -14.09
N GLY A 169 9.23 16.24 -12.97
CA GLY A 169 7.96 16.98 -12.92
C GLY A 169 6.72 16.09 -13.00
N GLU A 170 6.87 14.77 -12.92
CA GLU A 170 5.71 13.87 -12.84
C GLU A 170 5.21 13.76 -11.41
N GLN A 171 3.91 13.91 -11.23
CA GLN A 171 3.25 13.69 -9.95
C GLN A 171 3.31 12.22 -9.58
N ILE A 172 3.84 11.90 -8.40
CA ILE A 172 3.83 10.54 -7.88
C ILE A 172 2.45 10.25 -7.28
N VAL A 173 1.95 9.04 -7.55
CA VAL A 173 0.60 8.60 -7.13
C VAL A 173 0.62 7.31 -6.34
N MET A 174 1.75 6.59 -6.32
CA MET A 174 1.92 5.39 -5.51
C MET A 174 3.39 5.21 -5.15
N VAL A 175 3.63 4.71 -3.94
CA VAL A 175 4.94 4.26 -3.47
C VAL A 175 4.84 2.85 -2.92
N ALA A 176 5.91 2.06 -3.07
CA ALA A 176 6.06 0.75 -2.44
C ALA A 176 7.49 0.62 -1.90
N ALA A 177 7.63 -0.01 -0.75
CA ALA A 177 8.91 -0.24 -0.10
C ALA A 177 9.15 -1.75 0.04
N GLY A 178 10.27 -2.21 -0.46
CA GLY A 178 10.73 -3.59 -0.31
C GLY A 178 11.70 -3.74 0.86
N GLY A 179 12.44 -4.84 0.93
CA GLY A 179 13.42 -5.04 2.00
C GLY A 179 14.39 -3.87 2.10
N ASN A 180 15.12 -3.59 1.02
CA ASN A 180 16.10 -2.50 0.93
C ASN A 180 16.01 -1.75 -0.41
N HIS A 181 14.85 -1.64 -0.99
CA HIS A 181 14.63 -0.86 -2.19
C HIS A 181 13.26 -0.19 -2.17
N SER A 182 13.13 0.81 -2.98
CA SER A 182 11.94 1.66 -3.05
C SER A 182 11.45 1.78 -4.48
N VAL A 183 10.15 1.90 -4.64
CA VAL A 183 9.47 2.01 -5.92
C VAL A 183 8.48 3.16 -5.86
N ALA A 184 8.42 3.96 -6.92
CA ALA A 184 7.39 4.97 -7.12
C ALA A 184 6.73 4.81 -8.49
N LEU A 185 5.46 5.11 -8.53
CA LEU A 185 4.66 5.11 -9.73
C LEU A 185 4.13 6.52 -9.97
N GLY A 186 4.44 7.06 -11.13
CA GLY A 186 3.99 8.37 -11.56
C GLY A 186 2.61 8.36 -12.20
N ALA A 187 2.00 9.52 -12.35
CA ALA A 187 0.66 9.72 -12.93
C ALA A 187 0.53 9.24 -14.36
N GLU A 188 1.58 9.23 -15.13
CA GLU A 188 1.59 8.74 -16.51
C GLU A 188 1.96 7.26 -16.63
N GLY A 189 2.08 6.56 -15.47
CA GLY A 189 2.41 5.13 -15.41
C GLY A 189 3.89 4.82 -15.56
N ARG A 190 4.75 5.83 -15.44
CA ARG A 190 6.19 5.61 -15.36
C ARG A 190 6.54 5.06 -13.99
N VAL A 191 7.55 4.19 -13.93
CA VAL A 191 8.02 3.55 -12.70
C VAL A 191 9.44 4.00 -12.42
N TRP A 192 9.71 4.40 -11.18
CA TRP A 192 11.05 4.68 -10.64
C TRP A 192 11.39 3.66 -9.59
N THR A 193 12.66 3.26 -9.59
CA THR A 193 13.19 2.34 -8.58
C THR A 193 14.53 2.87 -8.06
N TRP A 194 14.82 2.62 -6.78
CA TRP A 194 16.08 3.03 -6.15
C TRP A 194 16.38 2.16 -4.93
N GLY A 195 17.59 2.27 -4.39
CA GLY A 195 18.09 1.46 -3.31
C GLY A 195 18.97 0.32 -3.78
N HIS A 196 18.86 -0.83 -3.14
CA HIS A 196 19.69 -2.01 -3.35
C HIS A 196 19.42 -2.68 -4.71
N GLY A 197 20.45 -2.72 -5.57
CA GLY A 197 20.34 -3.28 -6.93
C GLY A 197 20.57 -4.78 -7.05
N GLN A 198 21.06 -5.43 -6.00
CA GLN A 198 21.38 -6.86 -6.03
C GLN A 198 20.22 -7.72 -6.51
N SER A 199 20.52 -8.78 -7.25
CA SER A 199 19.58 -9.70 -7.89
C SER A 199 18.69 -9.03 -8.96
N GLY A 200 18.97 -7.78 -9.33
CA GLY A 200 18.23 -7.05 -10.35
C GLY A 200 16.88 -6.50 -9.88
N ARG A 201 16.63 -6.40 -8.57
CA ARG A 201 15.34 -5.95 -8.01
C ARG A 201 14.92 -4.54 -8.41
N LEU A 202 15.85 -3.73 -8.95
CA LEU A 202 15.57 -2.41 -9.48
C LEU A 202 15.10 -2.41 -10.94
N GLY A 203 15.37 -3.47 -11.72
CA GLY A 203 14.87 -3.63 -13.09
C GLY A 203 15.63 -2.88 -14.17
N HIS A 204 16.85 -2.42 -13.91
CA HIS A 204 17.67 -1.63 -14.84
C HIS A 204 18.63 -2.46 -15.70
N ASN A 205 18.46 -3.78 -15.77
CA ASN A 205 19.33 -4.74 -16.45
C ASN A 205 20.75 -4.84 -15.87
N ASP A 206 20.89 -4.47 -14.60
CA ASP A 206 22.12 -4.58 -13.82
C ASP A 206 21.82 -4.87 -12.34
N GLU A 207 22.85 -4.94 -11.50
CA GLU A 207 22.74 -5.15 -10.05
C GLU A 207 23.32 -3.95 -9.25
N VAL A 208 23.41 -2.79 -9.88
CA VAL A 208 24.01 -1.59 -9.28
C VAL A 208 22.97 -0.89 -8.38
N ASN A 209 23.40 -0.50 -7.17
CA ASN A 209 22.59 0.33 -6.30
C ASN A 209 22.30 1.68 -6.93
N ARG A 210 21.10 2.20 -6.73
CA ARG A 210 20.69 3.53 -7.16
C ARG A 210 20.43 4.37 -5.92
N LEU A 211 21.23 5.41 -5.74
CA LEU A 211 21.11 6.31 -4.58
C LEU A 211 20.01 7.37 -4.75
N VAL A 212 19.47 7.49 -5.95
CA VAL A 212 18.35 8.38 -6.29
C VAL A 212 17.30 7.63 -7.10
N PRO A 213 16.03 8.02 -7.03
CA PRO A 213 14.99 7.48 -7.88
C PRO A 213 15.40 7.51 -9.35
N THR A 214 15.45 6.34 -9.98
CA THR A 214 15.85 6.17 -11.37
C THR A 214 14.68 5.58 -12.15
N GLN A 215 14.28 6.25 -13.23
CA GLN A 215 13.17 5.82 -14.07
C GLN A 215 13.54 4.54 -14.84
N LEU A 216 12.65 3.55 -14.87
CA LEU A 216 12.76 2.40 -15.76
C LEU A 216 12.75 2.87 -17.22
N ALA A 217 13.43 2.14 -18.10
CA ALA A 217 13.39 2.43 -19.54
C ALA A 217 11.95 2.43 -20.05
N GLY A 218 11.62 3.33 -20.98
CA GLY A 218 10.24 3.52 -21.45
C GLY A 218 9.59 2.26 -22.03
N GLU A 219 10.39 1.31 -22.55
CA GLU A 219 9.91 0.03 -23.07
C GLU A 219 10.07 -1.13 -22.10
N ALA A 220 10.50 -0.88 -20.85
CA ALA A 220 10.75 -1.94 -19.86
C ALA A 220 9.51 -2.80 -19.59
N LEU A 221 8.32 -2.23 -19.73
CA LEU A 221 7.03 -2.90 -19.59
C LEU A 221 6.36 -3.15 -20.96
N GLY A 222 7.16 -3.31 -22.03
CA GLY A 222 6.64 -3.53 -23.37
C GLY A 222 5.83 -2.36 -23.93
N GLY A 223 6.09 -1.13 -23.49
CA GLY A 223 5.33 0.07 -23.85
C GLY A 223 3.97 0.20 -23.15
N ALA A 224 3.64 -0.70 -22.21
CA ALA A 224 2.40 -0.64 -21.44
C ALA A 224 2.50 0.33 -20.26
N VAL A 225 1.38 0.94 -19.88
CA VAL A 225 1.25 1.87 -18.76
C VAL A 225 1.09 1.08 -17.47
N ALA A 226 2.00 1.25 -16.50
CA ALA A 226 1.83 0.66 -15.17
C ALA A 226 0.70 1.39 -14.41
N VAL A 227 -0.09 0.61 -13.67
CA VAL A 227 -1.18 1.13 -12.83
C VAL A 227 -1.02 0.71 -11.36
N LEU A 228 -0.18 -0.28 -11.08
CA LEU A 228 0.12 -0.72 -9.72
C LEU A 228 1.57 -1.22 -9.67
N VAL A 229 2.23 -0.94 -8.54
CA VAL A 229 3.55 -1.48 -8.22
C VAL A 229 3.53 -2.10 -6.83
N ALA A 230 4.29 -3.18 -6.66
CA ALA A 230 4.51 -3.83 -5.37
C ALA A 230 5.99 -4.21 -5.24
N ALA A 231 6.50 -4.14 -4.02
CA ALA A 231 7.89 -4.49 -3.71
C ALA A 231 7.91 -5.52 -2.59
N GLY A 232 8.56 -6.64 -2.84
CA GLY A 232 8.86 -7.66 -1.83
C GLY A 232 10.26 -7.43 -1.24
N CYS A 233 10.77 -8.40 -0.46
CA CYS A 233 12.11 -8.25 0.10
C CYS A 233 13.18 -8.15 -1.00
N VAL A 234 13.09 -8.95 -2.04
CA VAL A 234 14.14 -9.13 -3.05
C VAL A 234 13.64 -9.11 -4.50
N HIS A 235 12.38 -8.84 -4.72
CA HIS A 235 11.75 -8.76 -6.04
C HIS A 235 10.74 -7.63 -6.12
N THR A 236 10.35 -7.29 -7.31
CA THR A 236 9.41 -6.21 -7.59
C THR A 236 8.39 -6.67 -8.63
N ALA A 237 7.18 -6.19 -8.52
CA ALA A 237 6.11 -6.47 -9.46
C ALA A 237 5.41 -5.18 -9.91
N ALA A 238 4.90 -5.17 -11.13
CA ALA A 238 4.05 -4.13 -11.68
C ALA A 238 2.87 -4.74 -12.44
N VAL A 239 1.70 -4.15 -12.27
CA VAL A 239 0.52 -4.49 -13.07
C VAL A 239 0.26 -3.35 -14.05
N THR A 240 -0.01 -3.69 -15.30
CA THR A 240 -0.33 -2.69 -16.33
C THR A 240 -1.83 -2.44 -16.45
N SER A 241 -2.23 -1.37 -17.12
CA SER A 241 -3.63 -1.02 -17.40
C SER A 241 -4.39 -2.10 -18.16
N GLN A 242 -3.67 -3.03 -18.80
CA GLN A 242 -4.23 -4.18 -19.48
C GLN A 242 -4.33 -5.42 -18.59
N GLY A 243 -3.97 -5.31 -17.31
CA GLY A 243 -3.95 -6.41 -16.34
C GLY A 243 -2.82 -7.41 -16.55
N ALA A 244 -1.74 -7.02 -17.25
CA ALA A 244 -0.55 -7.83 -17.39
C ALA A 244 0.36 -7.67 -16.17
N LEU A 245 0.83 -8.78 -15.60
CA LEU A 245 1.77 -8.81 -14.48
C LEU A 245 3.21 -8.89 -15.01
N TRP A 246 4.03 -7.95 -14.60
CA TRP A 246 5.47 -7.90 -14.84
C TRP A 246 6.21 -8.06 -13.53
N VAL A 247 7.29 -8.84 -13.53
CA VAL A 247 8.08 -9.16 -12.35
C VAL A 247 9.56 -9.08 -12.66
N TRP A 248 10.37 -8.74 -11.64
CA TRP A 248 11.84 -8.73 -11.76
C TRP A 248 12.49 -8.84 -10.38
N GLY A 249 13.76 -9.11 -10.35
CA GLY A 249 14.52 -9.35 -9.14
C GLY A 249 14.93 -10.79 -8.97
N ARG A 250 15.06 -11.25 -7.72
CA ARG A 250 15.42 -12.62 -7.38
C ARG A 250 14.30 -13.59 -7.76
N GLY A 251 14.67 -14.74 -8.29
CA GLY A 251 13.74 -15.78 -8.73
C GLY A 251 14.05 -17.17 -8.15
N SER A 252 15.05 -17.28 -7.22
CA SER A 252 15.58 -18.58 -6.76
C SER A 252 14.53 -19.52 -6.16
N ASP A 253 13.45 -18.98 -5.63
CA ASP A 253 12.41 -19.72 -4.92
C ASP A 253 11.09 -19.71 -5.71
N GLY A 254 11.13 -19.31 -7.01
CA GLY A 254 9.96 -19.23 -7.88
C GLY A 254 9.08 -17.98 -7.67
N GLN A 255 9.51 -17.02 -6.85
CA GLN A 255 8.71 -15.82 -6.51
C GLN A 255 8.39 -14.91 -7.70
N LEU A 256 9.02 -15.13 -8.85
CA LEU A 256 8.72 -14.45 -10.10
C LEU A 256 7.61 -15.14 -10.93
N GLY A 257 7.27 -16.39 -10.62
CA GLY A 257 6.20 -17.11 -11.32
C GLY A 257 6.47 -17.42 -12.80
N LEU A 258 7.73 -17.46 -13.22
CA LEU A 258 8.15 -17.60 -14.62
C LEU A 258 8.43 -19.07 -15.05
N GLY A 259 8.23 -20.03 -14.13
CA GLY A 259 8.47 -21.46 -14.38
C GLY A 259 9.92 -21.88 -14.22
N ASP A 260 10.79 -21.00 -13.73
CA ASP A 260 12.18 -21.28 -13.44
C ASP A 260 12.64 -20.55 -12.16
N CYS A 261 13.88 -20.82 -11.73
CA CYS A 261 14.50 -20.19 -10.56
C CYS A 261 15.53 -19.09 -10.95
N ALA A 262 15.48 -18.58 -12.17
CA ALA A 262 16.42 -17.57 -12.62
C ALA A 262 16.00 -16.16 -12.18
N ARG A 263 16.98 -15.36 -11.70
CA ARG A 263 16.75 -13.92 -11.47
C ARG A 263 16.47 -13.20 -12.77
N ARG A 264 15.73 -12.09 -12.69
CA ARG A 264 15.48 -11.19 -13.81
C ARG A 264 16.01 -9.80 -13.49
N LEU A 265 16.95 -9.33 -14.29
CA LEU A 265 17.58 -8.01 -14.12
C LEU A 265 16.71 -6.88 -14.69
N ALA A 266 15.70 -7.22 -15.48
CA ALA A 266 14.74 -6.29 -16.07
C ALA A 266 13.32 -6.84 -15.93
N PRO A 267 12.29 -5.98 -15.97
CA PRO A 267 10.90 -6.39 -15.97
C PRO A 267 10.62 -7.49 -17.00
N THR A 268 10.02 -8.57 -16.56
CA THR A 268 9.70 -9.75 -17.37
C THR A 268 8.23 -10.07 -17.23
N LEU A 269 7.54 -10.24 -18.35
CA LEU A 269 6.11 -10.55 -18.36
C LEU A 269 5.86 -11.97 -17.84
N VAL A 270 4.99 -12.12 -16.84
CA VAL A 270 4.52 -13.44 -16.42
C VAL A 270 3.59 -13.98 -17.50
N GLY A 271 3.89 -15.17 -18.02
CA GLY A 271 3.33 -15.78 -19.23
C GLY A 271 1.85 -15.55 -19.48
N ALA A 272 1.54 -14.78 -20.51
CA ALA A 272 0.37 -13.94 -20.61
C ALA A 272 -1.00 -14.61 -20.70
N LYS A 273 -1.13 -15.89 -21.00
CA LYS A 273 -2.47 -16.52 -21.15
C LYS A 273 -2.63 -17.86 -20.42
N ALA A 274 -1.52 -18.53 -20.14
CA ALA A 274 -1.57 -19.82 -19.45
C ALA A 274 -1.48 -19.65 -17.92
N ALA A 275 -0.80 -18.57 -17.45
CA ALA A 275 -0.52 -18.37 -16.04
C ALA A 275 -1.77 -18.03 -15.22
N PHE A 276 -2.66 -17.17 -15.71
CA PHE A 276 -3.85 -16.71 -14.99
C PHE A 276 -5.16 -17.06 -15.68
N GLY A 277 -5.18 -18.09 -16.52
CA GLY A 277 -6.42 -18.62 -17.13
C GLY A 277 -7.17 -17.64 -18.03
N GLN A 278 -6.51 -16.66 -18.65
CA GLN A 278 -7.04 -15.55 -19.48
C GLN A 278 -7.55 -14.33 -18.67
N PHE A 279 -7.56 -14.36 -17.35
CA PHE A 279 -8.01 -13.24 -16.54
C PHE A 279 -6.93 -12.18 -16.37
N GLN A 280 -7.36 -10.94 -16.29
CA GLN A 280 -6.49 -9.79 -15.98
C GLN A 280 -6.15 -9.79 -14.48
N VAL A 281 -4.91 -9.51 -14.15
CA VAL A 281 -4.49 -9.27 -12.78
C VAL A 281 -4.98 -7.87 -12.37
N LEU A 282 -5.66 -7.79 -11.24
CA LEU A 282 -6.13 -6.53 -10.64
C LEU A 282 -5.16 -5.99 -9.61
N THR A 283 -4.66 -6.86 -8.72
CA THR A 283 -3.75 -6.47 -7.66
C THR A 283 -2.71 -7.55 -7.42
N VAL A 284 -1.58 -7.13 -6.86
CA VAL A 284 -0.46 -8.01 -6.50
C VAL A 284 0.10 -7.58 -5.16
N ALA A 285 0.48 -8.55 -4.32
CA ALA A 285 1.25 -8.34 -3.10
C ALA A 285 2.52 -9.20 -3.16
N CYS A 286 3.65 -8.60 -2.81
CA CYS A 286 4.96 -9.25 -2.78
C CYS A 286 5.40 -9.41 -1.33
N GLY A 287 5.60 -10.64 -0.87
CA GLY A 287 6.20 -10.97 0.42
C GLY A 287 7.72 -11.02 0.36
N HIS A 288 8.35 -11.68 1.33
CA HIS A 288 9.80 -11.86 1.28
C HIS A 288 10.22 -12.72 0.09
N TRP A 289 9.58 -13.88 -0.07
CA TRP A 289 9.97 -14.93 -1.02
C TRP A 289 8.80 -15.47 -1.83
N HIS A 290 7.63 -14.84 -1.77
CA HIS A 290 6.42 -15.28 -2.47
C HIS A 290 5.62 -14.10 -2.99
N THR A 291 4.69 -14.39 -3.88
CA THR A 291 3.84 -13.39 -4.54
C THR A 291 2.39 -13.88 -4.54
N LEU A 292 1.47 -12.98 -4.23
CA LEU A 292 0.03 -13.16 -4.33
C LEU A 292 -0.50 -12.27 -5.46
N ALA A 293 -1.35 -12.79 -6.32
CA ALA A 293 -2.02 -12.02 -7.37
C ALA A 293 -3.51 -12.30 -7.37
N VAL A 294 -4.33 -11.26 -7.45
CA VAL A 294 -5.78 -11.38 -7.59
C VAL A 294 -6.18 -11.01 -8.99
N THR A 295 -6.97 -11.85 -9.61
CA THR A 295 -7.50 -11.63 -10.96
C THR A 295 -8.90 -11.04 -10.95
N LYS A 296 -9.34 -10.50 -12.09
CA LYS A 296 -10.61 -9.77 -12.25
C LYS A 296 -11.85 -10.63 -11.92
N ASP A 297 -11.74 -11.95 -11.99
CA ASP A 297 -12.78 -12.89 -11.54
C ASP A 297 -12.77 -13.16 -10.03
N GLY A 298 -12.00 -12.37 -9.25
CA GLY A 298 -11.88 -12.51 -7.80
C GLY A 298 -11.05 -13.70 -7.33
N ALA A 299 -10.35 -14.40 -8.23
CA ALA A 299 -9.53 -15.54 -7.86
C ALA A 299 -8.16 -15.12 -7.32
N LEU A 300 -7.69 -15.86 -6.31
CA LEU A 300 -6.35 -15.69 -5.74
C LEU A 300 -5.39 -16.73 -6.34
N TRP A 301 -4.23 -16.24 -6.73
CA TRP A 301 -3.11 -17.02 -7.25
C TRP A 301 -1.87 -16.75 -6.40
N THR A 302 -1.12 -17.80 -6.09
CA THR A 302 0.11 -17.70 -5.28
C THR A 302 1.25 -18.45 -5.94
N PHE A 303 2.47 -17.97 -5.74
CA PHE A 303 3.69 -18.59 -6.25
C PHE A 303 4.91 -18.08 -5.49
N GLY A 304 6.00 -18.85 -5.55
CA GLY A 304 7.23 -18.59 -4.82
C GLY A 304 7.53 -19.70 -3.83
N GLU A 305 8.23 -19.33 -2.76
CA GLU A 305 8.62 -20.23 -1.68
C GLU A 305 7.40 -20.75 -0.91
N GLY A 306 7.32 -22.08 -0.77
CA GLY A 306 6.24 -22.79 -0.12
C GLY A 306 6.47 -23.10 1.36
N ASP A 307 7.68 -22.87 1.87
CA ASP A 307 8.00 -23.08 3.28
C ASP A 307 6.96 -22.39 4.18
N ASP A 308 6.73 -22.97 5.36
CA ASP A 308 5.69 -22.50 6.30
C ASP A 308 4.25 -22.61 5.78
N GLY A 309 4.02 -23.13 4.56
CA GLY A 309 2.68 -23.23 3.96
C GLY A 309 2.08 -21.92 3.49
N LYS A 310 2.90 -20.84 3.36
CA LYS A 310 2.45 -19.47 3.05
C LYS A 310 1.82 -19.31 1.67
N LEU A 311 1.93 -20.30 0.78
CA LEU A 311 1.26 -20.32 -0.52
C LEU A 311 -0.20 -20.82 -0.44
N GLY A 312 -0.58 -21.56 0.61
CA GLY A 312 -1.96 -21.95 0.86
C GLY A 312 -2.45 -23.19 0.09
N HIS A 313 -1.54 -23.99 -0.47
CA HIS A 313 -1.87 -25.18 -1.29
C HIS A 313 -1.92 -26.49 -0.51
N ASN A 314 -1.92 -26.44 0.84
CA ASN A 314 -1.90 -27.60 1.72
C ASN A 314 -0.59 -28.42 1.66
N ASP A 315 0.50 -27.77 1.29
CA ASP A 315 1.83 -28.34 1.22
C ASP A 315 2.90 -27.30 1.59
N PHE A 316 4.19 -27.69 1.50
CA PHE A 316 5.36 -26.84 1.71
C PHE A 316 6.19 -26.69 0.44
N ASN A 317 5.64 -27.04 -0.74
CA ASN A 317 6.37 -27.01 -1.99
C ASN A 317 6.47 -25.58 -2.54
N ASP A 318 7.60 -25.27 -3.17
CA ASP A 318 7.75 -24.09 -3.99
C ASP A 318 6.92 -24.21 -5.26
N TRP A 319 6.20 -23.15 -5.60
CA TRP A 319 5.42 -23.08 -6.83
C TRP A 319 6.05 -22.07 -7.79
N LEU A 320 6.67 -22.57 -8.85
CA LEU A 320 7.42 -21.76 -9.82
C LEU A 320 6.52 -21.01 -10.81
N VAL A 321 5.24 -21.29 -10.82
CA VAL A 321 4.23 -20.65 -11.69
C VAL A 321 3.03 -20.24 -10.86
N PRO A 322 2.30 -19.18 -11.27
CA PRO A 322 1.06 -18.80 -10.61
C PRO A 322 0.10 -19.98 -10.50
N THR A 323 -0.27 -20.34 -9.30
CA THR A 323 -1.18 -21.45 -9.01
C THR A 323 -2.39 -20.92 -8.26
N ARG A 324 -3.58 -21.26 -8.76
CA ARG A 324 -4.85 -20.79 -8.19
C ARG A 324 -5.16 -21.52 -6.90
N ILE A 325 -5.57 -20.77 -5.88
CA ILE A 325 -6.19 -21.33 -4.68
C ILE A 325 -7.66 -21.62 -4.98
N GLU A 326 -8.15 -22.77 -4.54
CA GLU A 326 -9.54 -23.19 -4.77
C GLU A 326 -10.53 -22.25 -4.08
N ALA A 327 -11.55 -21.79 -4.80
CA ALA A 327 -12.53 -20.82 -4.30
C ALA A 327 -13.27 -21.29 -3.05
N GLN A 328 -13.46 -22.62 -2.90
CA GLN A 328 -14.12 -23.21 -1.74
C GLN A 328 -13.38 -22.89 -0.42
N GLN A 329 -12.07 -22.66 -0.47
CA GLN A 329 -11.29 -22.27 0.72
C GLN A 329 -11.66 -20.88 1.24
N PHE A 330 -12.29 -20.07 0.40
CA PHE A 330 -12.79 -18.73 0.73
C PHE A 330 -14.33 -18.68 0.80
N GLY A 331 -14.99 -19.83 0.95
CA GLY A 331 -16.47 -19.90 0.94
C GLY A 331 -17.10 -19.52 -0.40
N ASN A 332 -16.35 -19.60 -1.50
CA ASN A 332 -16.68 -19.14 -2.86
C ASN A 332 -16.89 -17.63 -3.00
N ALA A 333 -16.39 -16.83 -2.05
CA ALA A 333 -16.41 -15.37 -2.16
C ALA A 333 -15.19 -14.86 -2.96
N ASN A 334 -15.37 -13.72 -3.63
CA ASN A 334 -14.29 -13.06 -4.37
C ASN A 334 -13.29 -12.41 -3.42
N ILE A 335 -12.00 -12.48 -3.77
CA ILE A 335 -10.94 -11.80 -3.03
C ILE A 335 -10.87 -10.34 -3.49
N VAL A 336 -10.83 -9.42 -2.53
CA VAL A 336 -10.76 -7.97 -2.80
C VAL A 336 -9.47 -7.31 -2.29
N ALA A 337 -8.78 -7.92 -1.31
CA ALA A 337 -7.51 -7.42 -0.82
C ALA A 337 -6.61 -8.59 -0.40
N VAL A 338 -5.30 -8.41 -0.58
CA VAL A 338 -4.28 -9.38 -0.17
C VAL A 338 -3.09 -8.67 0.44
N ALA A 339 -2.41 -9.35 1.36
CA ALA A 339 -1.14 -8.93 1.92
C ALA A 339 -0.21 -10.15 2.06
N ALA A 340 1.08 -9.92 1.86
CA ALA A 340 2.12 -10.92 1.96
C ALA A 340 3.19 -10.45 2.94
N GLY A 341 3.43 -11.25 3.96
CA GLY A 341 4.48 -11.03 4.95
C GLY A 341 5.76 -11.79 4.62
N SER A 342 6.58 -12.08 5.63
CA SER A 342 7.76 -12.93 5.46
C SER A 342 7.36 -14.40 5.31
N ARG A 343 6.55 -14.90 6.23
CA ARG A 343 6.22 -16.31 6.39
C ARG A 343 4.74 -16.62 6.35
N HIS A 344 3.90 -15.61 6.08
CA HIS A 344 2.45 -15.75 6.07
C HIS A 344 1.80 -14.87 5.02
N SER A 345 0.56 -15.15 4.77
CA SER A 345 -0.27 -14.45 3.79
C SER A 345 -1.64 -14.15 4.40
N ALA A 346 -2.27 -13.09 3.92
CA ALA A 346 -3.62 -12.71 4.30
C ALA A 346 -4.45 -12.32 3.08
N ALA A 347 -5.75 -12.59 3.14
CA ALA A 347 -6.73 -12.18 2.13
C ALA A 347 -8.03 -11.72 2.78
N VAL A 348 -8.67 -10.75 2.16
CA VAL A 348 -10.00 -10.27 2.53
C VAL A 348 -10.94 -10.54 1.37
N THR A 349 -12.09 -11.12 1.68
CA THR A 349 -13.17 -11.39 0.71
C THR A 349 -14.13 -10.21 0.60
N GLU A 350 -14.93 -10.18 -0.45
CA GLU A 350 -15.90 -9.10 -0.73
C GLU A 350 -16.97 -8.94 0.36
N ASP A 351 -17.23 -10.00 1.15
CA ASP A 351 -18.13 -9.96 2.30
C ASP A 351 -17.44 -9.47 3.59
N GLY A 352 -16.14 -9.09 3.51
CA GLY A 352 -15.35 -8.60 4.61
C GLY A 352 -14.78 -9.69 5.52
N THR A 353 -14.75 -10.95 5.11
CA THR A 353 -14.12 -12.03 5.88
C THR A 353 -12.61 -12.01 5.69
N LEU A 354 -11.85 -12.06 6.80
CA LEU A 354 -10.40 -12.13 6.81
C LEU A 354 -9.94 -13.59 6.88
N TYR A 355 -9.04 -13.94 5.99
CA TYR A 355 -8.34 -15.24 5.96
C TYR A 355 -6.85 -15.02 6.13
N THR A 356 -6.21 -15.90 6.92
CA THR A 356 -4.76 -15.92 7.10
C THR A 356 -4.24 -17.35 6.99
N TRP A 357 -3.01 -17.51 6.51
CA TRP A 357 -2.33 -18.81 6.39
C TRP A 357 -0.82 -18.62 6.34
N GLY A 358 -0.06 -19.70 6.55
CA GLY A 358 1.38 -19.69 6.68
C GLY A 358 1.79 -19.97 8.12
N ASN A 359 2.94 -19.45 8.53
CA ASN A 359 3.51 -19.66 9.85
C ASN A 359 2.75 -18.89 10.94
N ALA A 360 2.49 -19.56 12.08
CA ALA A 360 2.17 -18.87 13.33
C ALA A 360 3.45 -18.22 13.90
N PRO A 361 3.37 -17.09 14.64
CA PRO A 361 2.21 -16.52 15.31
C PRO A 361 1.42 -15.46 14.52
N GLY A 362 1.88 -15.04 13.33
CA GLY A 362 1.29 -13.92 12.55
C GLY A 362 -0.14 -14.12 12.07
N LEU A 363 -0.80 -15.22 12.40
CA LEU A 363 -2.05 -15.64 11.77
C LEU A 363 -3.33 -15.23 12.53
N GLY A 364 -3.25 -14.85 13.82
CA GLY A 364 -4.44 -14.48 14.59
C GLY A 364 -5.33 -15.66 15.04
N HIS A 365 -4.83 -16.90 15.02
CA HIS A 365 -5.55 -18.09 15.48
C HIS A 365 -5.06 -18.51 16.88
N ALA A 366 -6.00 -18.74 17.80
CA ALA A 366 -5.73 -19.07 19.20
C ALA A 366 -4.86 -20.32 19.40
N ASP A 367 -4.83 -21.22 18.42
CA ASP A 367 -4.10 -22.48 18.53
C ASP A 367 -2.59 -22.36 18.25
N GLY A 368 -2.13 -21.17 17.80
CA GLY A 368 -0.72 -20.89 17.51
C GLY A 368 -0.08 -21.85 16.50
N LYS A 369 -0.86 -22.46 15.60
CA LYS A 369 -0.40 -23.45 14.64
C LYS A 369 -0.32 -22.87 13.22
N THR A 370 0.70 -23.31 12.49
CA THR A 370 0.83 -23.13 11.05
C THR A 370 -0.44 -23.59 10.32
N LYS A 371 -0.91 -22.79 9.37
CA LYS A 371 -2.05 -23.09 8.50
C LYS A 371 -1.55 -23.26 7.07
N LEU A 372 -1.73 -24.45 6.53
CA LEU A 372 -1.29 -24.76 5.15
C LEU A 372 -2.31 -24.31 4.09
N VAL A 373 -3.49 -23.89 4.53
CA VAL A 373 -4.58 -23.41 3.69
C VAL A 373 -5.18 -22.14 4.27
N PRO A 374 -5.77 -21.26 3.44
CA PRO A 374 -6.50 -20.11 3.93
C PRO A 374 -7.49 -20.50 5.03
N THR A 375 -7.32 -19.91 6.20
CA THR A 375 -8.16 -20.18 7.38
C THR A 375 -8.80 -18.88 7.83
N HIS A 376 -10.12 -18.83 7.94
CA HIS A 376 -10.83 -17.62 8.31
C HIS A 376 -10.62 -17.25 9.77
N ILE A 377 -10.47 -15.96 10.03
CA ILE A 377 -10.50 -15.41 11.40
C ILE A 377 -11.96 -15.31 11.82
N ALA A 378 -12.29 -15.98 12.94
CA ALA A 378 -13.66 -16.00 13.42
C ALA A 378 -14.16 -14.57 13.73
N PRO A 379 -15.32 -14.14 13.24
CA PRO A 379 -15.80 -12.75 13.40
C PRO A 379 -15.89 -12.26 14.85
N HIS A 380 -16.14 -13.16 15.82
CA HIS A 380 -16.19 -12.78 17.23
C HIS A 380 -14.83 -12.36 17.81
N LEU A 381 -13.71 -12.73 17.16
CA LEU A 381 -12.36 -12.32 17.56
C LEU A 381 -12.03 -10.89 17.15
N LEU A 382 -12.78 -10.33 16.21
CA LEU A 382 -12.68 -8.95 15.76
C LEU A 382 -13.85 -8.10 16.32
N GLN A 383 -14.48 -8.56 17.43
CA GLN A 383 -15.61 -7.89 18.09
C GLN A 383 -15.16 -6.86 19.13
N GLY A 384 -14.91 -5.67 18.71
CA GLY A 384 -15.04 -4.41 19.45
C GLY A 384 -15.88 -3.42 18.66
N SER A 385 -16.02 -3.60 17.36
CA SER A 385 -16.94 -2.88 16.49
C SER A 385 -18.04 -3.83 15.99
N ARG A 386 -19.29 -3.39 16.07
CA ARG A 386 -20.40 -4.11 15.43
C ARG A 386 -20.01 -4.36 13.98
N VAL A 387 -19.99 -5.63 13.56
CA VAL A 387 -19.92 -6.02 12.16
C VAL A 387 -21.14 -5.42 11.48
N GLY A 388 -21.00 -4.18 10.97
CA GLY A 388 -21.96 -3.60 10.04
C GLY A 388 -21.74 -4.30 8.70
N ARG A 389 -22.81 -4.70 8.04
CA ARG A 389 -22.72 -5.26 6.68
C ARG A 389 -21.96 -4.26 5.81
N CYS A 390 -20.93 -4.77 5.15
CA CYS A 390 -20.02 -4.07 4.26
C CYS A 390 -20.80 -3.50 3.05
N HIS A 391 -21.35 -2.29 3.16
CA HIS A 391 -22.06 -1.71 2.02
C HIS A 391 -21.46 -0.42 1.47
N ASP A 392 -20.64 0.35 2.23
CA ASP A 392 -20.30 1.70 1.77
C ASP A 392 -18.81 2.12 1.87
N LEU A 393 -17.93 1.46 2.65
CA LEU A 393 -16.52 1.88 2.76
C LEU A 393 -15.47 0.97 2.09
N PRO A 394 -15.63 -0.35 1.94
CA PRO A 394 -14.63 -1.19 1.26
C PRO A 394 -14.44 -0.83 -0.20
N LEU A 395 -15.50 -0.30 -0.83
CA LEU A 395 -15.41 0.21 -2.19
C LEU A 395 -14.51 1.44 -2.27
N LEU A 396 -14.54 2.33 -1.27
CA LEU A 396 -13.70 3.53 -1.19
C LEU A 396 -12.23 3.18 -0.95
N HIS A 397 -11.91 2.12 -0.21
CA HIS A 397 -10.53 1.69 0.04
C HIS A 397 -9.98 0.82 -1.09
N ALA A 398 -10.75 -0.12 -1.62
CA ALA A 398 -10.43 -0.81 -2.86
C ALA A 398 -10.44 0.16 -4.04
N LEU A 399 -11.33 1.18 -4.04
CA LEU A 399 -11.30 2.28 -4.99
C LEU A 399 -10.16 3.27 -4.70
N ALA A 400 -9.76 3.62 -3.49
CA ALA A 400 -8.59 4.45 -3.24
C ALA A 400 -7.30 3.72 -3.62
N PHE A 401 -7.21 2.41 -3.37
CA PHE A 401 -6.14 1.55 -3.86
C PHE A 401 -6.24 1.34 -5.38
N ALA A 402 -7.44 1.12 -5.93
CA ALA A 402 -7.71 1.02 -7.36
C ALA A 402 -7.79 2.39 -8.05
N MET A 403 -8.17 3.48 -7.37
CA MET A 403 -8.25 4.84 -7.94
C MET A 403 -6.88 5.50 -8.02
N GLY A 404 -5.91 5.13 -7.20
CA GLY A 404 -4.50 5.35 -7.53
C GLY A 404 -4.16 4.71 -8.87
N THR A 405 -4.88 3.67 -9.29
CA THR A 405 -4.61 2.88 -10.50
C THR A 405 -5.53 3.18 -11.68
N HIS A 406 -6.78 3.63 -11.49
CA HIS A 406 -7.76 3.81 -12.58
C HIS A 406 -7.98 5.26 -13.04
N ALA A 407 -7.55 6.25 -12.28
CA ALA A 407 -7.70 7.67 -12.64
C ALA A 407 -6.94 8.11 -13.92
N ARG A 408 -6.33 7.18 -14.66
CA ARG A 408 -5.35 7.49 -15.72
C ARG A 408 -5.75 7.19 -17.15
N LEU A 409 -6.95 6.82 -17.42
CA LEU A 409 -7.37 6.63 -18.82
C LEU A 409 -7.94 7.93 -19.40
N GLY A 410 -7.03 8.83 -19.73
CA GLY A 410 -7.22 9.91 -20.71
C GLY A 410 -7.63 11.28 -20.17
N SER A 411 -6.69 12.21 -20.03
CA SER A 411 -6.92 13.64 -20.31
C SER A 411 -5.61 14.27 -20.78
N ALA A 412 -5.69 15.02 -21.87
CA ALA A 412 -4.66 15.96 -22.27
C ALA A 412 -4.58 17.08 -21.23
N ALA A 413 -3.37 17.41 -20.77
CA ALA A 413 -3.11 18.44 -19.80
C ALA A 413 -3.59 19.81 -20.30
N PRO A 414 -4.20 20.65 -19.47
CA PRO A 414 -4.36 22.06 -19.79
C PRO A 414 -2.99 22.75 -19.67
N THR A 415 -2.53 23.37 -20.73
CA THR A 415 -1.37 24.25 -20.75
C THR A 415 -1.66 25.48 -19.87
N VAL A 416 -0.92 25.62 -18.78
CA VAL A 416 -0.89 26.85 -17.99
C VAL A 416 0.19 27.77 -18.58
N PRO A 417 -0.09 29.06 -18.84
CA PRO A 417 0.92 29.98 -19.37
C PRO A 417 1.97 30.30 -18.31
N VAL A 418 3.23 30.13 -18.65
CA VAL A 418 4.37 30.56 -17.86
C VAL A 418 4.42 32.09 -17.85
N ALA A 419 4.14 32.73 -16.73
CA ALA A 419 4.49 34.12 -16.50
C ALA A 419 5.90 34.18 -15.91
N GLY A 420 6.83 34.74 -16.66
CA GLY A 420 8.19 35.00 -16.22
C GLY A 420 8.25 36.13 -15.16
N GLY A 421 9.18 36.00 -14.22
CA GLY A 421 9.45 37.07 -13.26
C GLY A 421 10.42 36.67 -12.14
N ASP A 422 11.69 37.00 -12.38
CA ASP A 422 12.71 37.39 -11.39
C ASP A 422 13.01 36.57 -10.12
N SER A 423 14.13 35.84 -10.23
CA SER A 423 15.01 35.49 -9.12
C SER A 423 15.62 36.74 -8.47
N LYS A 424 15.29 37.05 -7.20
CA LYS A 424 16.20 37.65 -6.20
C LYS A 424 15.52 37.86 -4.84
N ARG A 425 16.27 37.45 -3.79
CA ARG A 425 16.17 37.87 -2.37
C ARG A 425 15.14 37.12 -1.49
N TRP A 426 15.62 36.11 -0.80
CA TRP A 426 15.23 35.87 0.59
C TRP A 426 16.47 35.83 1.47
N SER A 427 16.71 36.93 2.17
CA SER A 427 17.53 36.97 3.37
C SER A 427 16.84 37.86 4.40
N GLN A 428 16.71 37.33 5.61
CA GLN A 428 16.48 38.03 6.89
C GLN A 428 15.12 38.72 7.12
N ARG A 429 14.33 38.10 8.00
CA ARG A 429 13.83 38.74 9.24
C ARG A 429 13.12 37.73 10.14
N GLN A 430 13.82 37.35 11.21
CA GLN A 430 13.15 36.95 12.45
C GLN A 430 12.75 38.24 13.17
N GLN A 431 11.53 38.32 13.67
CA GLN A 431 11.13 38.84 14.98
C GLN A 431 9.61 38.92 15.12
N GLY A 432 9.09 38.15 16.04
CA GLY A 432 8.11 38.45 17.03
C GLY A 432 6.70 38.88 16.59
N LYS A 433 5.71 37.98 16.71
CA LYS A 433 4.36 38.31 17.22
C LYS A 433 3.64 37.02 17.61
N THR A 434 3.26 36.95 18.87
CA THR A 434 2.30 35.96 19.43
C THR A 434 0.93 36.10 18.76
N PRO A 435 0.26 35.00 18.40
CA PRO A 435 -1.16 35.07 17.98
C PRO A 435 -2.07 34.96 19.18
N THR A 436 -2.98 35.92 19.25
CA THR A 436 -4.18 35.89 20.10
C THR A 436 -5.19 34.89 19.53
N SER A 437 -5.83 34.16 20.46
CA SER A 437 -6.95 33.25 20.25
C SER A 437 -8.11 33.92 19.54
N ALA A 438 -8.58 33.42 18.43
CA ALA A 438 -9.93 33.35 17.90
C ALA A 438 -9.92 33.09 16.39
N ASP A 439 -10.10 31.81 16.00
CA ASP A 439 -10.81 31.42 14.78
C ASP A 439 -11.00 29.88 14.78
N GLU A 440 -11.95 29.43 15.59
CA GLU A 440 -12.55 28.09 15.42
C GLU A 440 -13.72 28.29 14.45
N GLY A 441 -13.63 27.69 13.29
CA GLY A 441 -14.73 27.52 12.37
C GLY A 441 -14.45 27.93 10.93
N LYS A 442 -13.66 27.18 10.21
CA LYS A 442 -13.75 27.12 8.74
C LYS A 442 -13.41 25.72 8.22
N ASP A 443 -14.46 25.07 7.78
CA ASP A 443 -14.65 24.14 6.68
C ASP A 443 -13.52 23.15 6.36
N CYS A 444 -13.82 21.88 6.61
CA CYS A 444 -13.17 20.74 5.97
C CYS A 444 -13.34 20.89 4.45
N GLU A 445 -12.32 21.33 3.74
CA GLU A 445 -12.25 21.11 2.30
C GLU A 445 -12.07 19.61 2.06
N PHE A 446 -13.19 18.96 1.75
CA PHE A 446 -13.15 17.62 1.17
C PHE A 446 -12.42 17.68 -0.16
N PHE A 447 -11.47 16.79 -0.35
CA PHE A 447 -10.77 16.59 -1.61
C PHE A 447 -11.80 16.21 -2.68
N THR A 448 -12.25 17.17 -3.47
CA THR A 448 -13.14 16.95 -4.61
C THR A 448 -12.30 16.58 -5.81
N MET A 449 -12.46 15.34 -6.29
CA MET A 449 -11.94 14.96 -7.59
C MET A 449 -12.49 15.87 -8.70
N PRO A 450 -11.71 16.23 -9.73
CA PRO A 450 -12.24 16.87 -10.93
C PRO A 450 -13.40 16.04 -11.51
N GLY A 451 -14.55 16.69 -11.78
CA GLY A 451 -15.79 16.01 -12.16
C GLY A 451 -15.69 15.10 -13.40
N GLU A 452 -14.78 15.40 -14.35
CA GLU A 452 -14.52 14.53 -15.51
C GLU A 452 -13.80 13.23 -15.13
N LEU A 453 -12.96 13.25 -14.11
CA LEU A 453 -12.24 12.08 -13.61
C LEU A 453 -13.21 11.13 -12.90
N LEU A 454 -14.10 11.69 -12.09
CA LEU A 454 -15.16 10.96 -11.39
C LEU A 454 -16.12 10.29 -12.38
N HIS A 455 -16.49 10.99 -13.47
CA HIS A 455 -17.40 10.46 -14.49
C HIS A 455 -16.81 9.25 -15.21
N ARG A 456 -15.52 9.25 -15.53
CA ARG A 456 -14.82 8.14 -16.19
C ARG A 456 -14.62 6.93 -15.29
N VAL A 457 -14.38 7.15 -14.00
CA VAL A 457 -14.32 6.08 -13.00
C VAL A 457 -15.66 5.40 -12.88
N VAL A 458 -16.76 6.17 -12.85
CA VAL A 458 -18.13 5.66 -12.81
C VAL A 458 -18.47 4.89 -14.08
N GLU A 459 -18.18 5.39 -15.28
CA GLU A 459 -18.40 4.67 -16.54
C GLU A 459 -17.59 3.36 -16.64
N SER A 460 -16.36 3.34 -16.13
CA SER A 460 -15.55 2.12 -16.07
C SER A 460 -16.11 1.10 -15.08
N CYS A 461 -16.70 1.55 -13.96
CA CYS A 461 -17.34 0.70 -12.97
C CYS A 461 -18.70 0.17 -13.49
N GLU A 462 -19.51 0.99 -14.18
CA GLU A 462 -20.80 0.58 -14.74
C GLU A 462 -20.67 -0.54 -15.77
N SER A 463 -19.59 -0.57 -16.54
CA SER A 463 -19.33 -1.63 -17.52
C SER A 463 -18.93 -2.98 -16.90
N SER A 464 -18.63 -3.02 -15.62
CA SER A 464 -18.11 -4.19 -14.90
C SER A 464 -19.01 -4.65 -13.74
N TRP A 465 -20.14 -3.97 -13.48
CA TRP A 465 -21.04 -4.31 -12.38
C TRP A 465 -22.25 -5.15 -12.82
N PRO A 466 -22.73 -6.06 -11.92
CA PRO A 466 -23.96 -6.81 -12.18
C PRO A 466 -25.18 -5.88 -12.30
N GLU A 467 -26.02 -6.12 -13.29
CA GLU A 467 -27.27 -5.39 -13.48
C GLU A 467 -28.11 -5.41 -12.19
N GLY A 468 -28.38 -4.22 -11.64
CA GLY A 468 -29.26 -4.02 -10.48
C GLY A 468 -28.73 -3.10 -9.37
N ARG A 469 -27.45 -2.70 -9.37
CA ARG A 469 -26.85 -1.84 -8.34
C ARG A 469 -26.45 -0.43 -8.79
N VAL A 470 -26.89 0.00 -9.94
CA VAL A 470 -26.54 1.33 -10.52
C VAL A 470 -27.04 2.49 -9.64
N GLY A 471 -28.05 2.30 -8.80
CA GLY A 471 -28.56 3.32 -7.88
C GLY A 471 -27.64 3.64 -6.70
N GLU A 472 -26.73 2.76 -6.34
CA GLU A 472 -25.79 2.94 -5.23
C GLU A 472 -24.59 3.81 -5.66
N LEU A 473 -24.21 3.74 -6.92
CA LEU A 473 -23.18 4.59 -7.53
C LEU A 473 -23.54 6.08 -7.51
N ASP A 474 -24.82 6.41 -7.71
CA ASP A 474 -25.32 7.79 -7.64
C ASP A 474 -25.15 8.43 -6.25
N GLY A 475 -25.17 7.63 -5.19
CA GLY A 475 -24.88 8.05 -3.82
C GLY A 475 -23.40 8.40 -3.61
N VAL A 476 -22.51 7.59 -4.14
CA VAL A 476 -21.05 7.79 -4.04
C VAL A 476 -20.61 8.99 -4.88
N VAL A 477 -21.17 9.17 -6.08
CA VAL A 477 -20.89 10.34 -6.94
C VAL A 477 -21.34 11.64 -6.29
N ARG A 478 -22.46 11.65 -5.52
CA ARG A 478 -22.93 12.82 -4.77
C ARG A 478 -22.06 13.15 -3.55
N LEU A 479 -21.50 12.14 -2.91
CA LEU A 479 -20.57 12.30 -1.78
C LEU A 479 -19.20 12.84 -2.20
N LEU A 480 -18.70 12.44 -3.37
CA LEU A 480 -17.37 12.81 -3.86
C LEU A 480 -17.39 14.09 -4.73
N GLY A 481 -18.54 14.44 -5.32
CA GLY A 481 -18.70 15.53 -6.31
C GLY A 481 -19.39 16.78 -5.81
N GLY A 482 -19.40 17.10 -4.51
CA GLY A 482 -20.13 18.21 -3.84
C GLY A 482 -20.44 19.44 -4.70
N GLY A 483 -21.46 19.37 -5.59
CA GLY A 483 -21.95 20.51 -6.33
C GLY A 483 -22.69 20.16 -7.63
N MET A 484 -24.02 20.16 -7.56
CA MET A 484 -25.02 20.35 -8.63
C MET A 484 -24.72 19.82 -10.03
N MET A 485 -25.17 18.61 -10.34
CA MET A 485 -25.64 18.28 -11.69
C MET A 485 -27.10 18.72 -11.89
N LYS A 486 -27.31 19.78 -12.66
CA LYS A 486 -28.65 20.11 -13.19
C LYS A 486 -29.10 18.99 -14.13
N LYS A 487 -30.21 18.31 -13.79
CA LYS A 487 -30.90 17.38 -14.70
C LYS A 487 -31.21 18.09 -16.01
N ARG A 488 -30.62 17.64 -17.11
CA ARG A 488 -31.13 17.96 -18.45
C ARG A 488 -32.40 17.14 -18.66
N GLY A 489 -33.53 17.84 -18.75
CA GLY A 489 -34.84 17.27 -18.99
C GLY A 489 -34.89 16.53 -20.33
N SER A 490 -35.38 15.30 -20.30
CA SER A 490 -35.80 14.55 -21.45
C SER A 490 -37.04 15.24 -22.08
N ALA A 491 -36.85 15.90 -23.24
CA ALA A 491 -37.95 16.34 -24.05
C ALA A 491 -38.56 15.14 -24.75
N SER A 492 -39.74 14.71 -24.29
CA SER A 492 -40.62 13.85 -25.04
C SER A 492 -41.08 14.54 -26.34
N ARG A 493 -40.77 13.97 -27.48
CA ARG A 493 -41.49 14.25 -28.72
C ARG A 493 -42.51 13.15 -28.96
N SER A 494 -43.77 13.50 -28.74
CA SER A 494 -44.90 12.85 -29.33
C SER A 494 -44.99 13.22 -30.82
N ARG A 495 -44.94 12.25 -31.68
CA ARG A 495 -45.82 11.97 -32.81
C ARG A 495 -45.37 10.72 -33.51
#